data_177a828962a8f534ea713ed6c4e7fea5
#
_entry.id   177a828962a8f534ea713ed6c4e7fea5
#
_cell.length_a   1.000
_cell.length_b   1.000
_cell.length_c   1.000
_cell.angle_alpha   90.00
_cell.angle_beta   90.00
_cell.angle_gamma   90.00
#
_symmetry.space_group_name_H-M   'P 1'
#
loop_
_entity.id
_entity.type
_entity.pdbx_description
1 polymer ?
#
loop_
_entity_poly.entity_id
_entity_poly.type
_entity_poly.pdbx_seq_one_letter_code
_entity_poly.pdbx_strand_id
1 'polypeptide(L)'
;MNLGAPAEKLVLGLPTYGRSFTLQDATKHEPPMVATGGGQQGSITREGGYLGYQEICLNIKENGWKMVEDSKGPYAYKGNQWVGYDTISSVRVKADYILNKNLGGAMFWDLATDDFNVSFLH
;
A
#
# COMPACT_ATOMS: atom_id res chain seq x y z
N MET A 1 -21.74 -1.80 9.69
CA MET A 1 -22.37 -1.68 11.02
C MET A 1 -23.77 -1.09 10.94
N ASN A 2 -24.00 0.00 10.24
CA ASN A 2 -25.36 0.55 10.07
C ASN A 2 -26.35 -0.36 9.31
N LEU A 3 -25.86 -1.41 8.65
CA LEU A 3 -26.66 -2.40 7.92
C LEU A 3 -26.87 -3.70 8.73
N GLY A 4 -26.61 -3.68 10.04
CA GLY A 4 -26.90 -4.77 10.95
C GLY A 4 -25.83 -5.85 11.11
N ALA A 5 -24.66 -5.70 10.48
CA ALA A 5 -23.56 -6.64 10.69
C ALA A 5 -22.95 -6.42 12.10
N PRO A 6 -22.82 -7.48 12.93
CA PRO A 6 -22.15 -7.36 14.22
C PRO A 6 -20.67 -7.04 14.04
N ALA A 7 -20.15 -6.06 14.79
CA ALA A 7 -18.77 -5.61 14.65
C ALA A 7 -17.74 -6.74 14.86
N GLU A 8 -17.98 -7.62 15.82
CA GLU A 8 -17.11 -8.75 16.14
C GLU A 8 -17.01 -9.82 15.02
N LYS A 9 -17.90 -9.76 14.03
CA LYS A 9 -17.87 -10.63 12.84
C LYS A 9 -17.21 -9.97 11.63
N LEU A 10 -16.85 -8.69 11.74
CA LEU A 10 -16.19 -7.95 10.69
C LEU A 10 -14.66 -8.03 10.87
N VAL A 11 -13.98 -8.38 9.80
CA VAL A 11 -12.51 -8.45 9.76
C VAL A 11 -12.01 -7.45 8.73
N LEU A 12 -11.08 -6.57 9.13
CA LEU A 12 -10.48 -5.59 8.24
C LEU A 12 -9.35 -6.23 7.43
N GLY A 13 -9.48 -6.21 6.10
CA GLY A 13 -8.42 -6.67 5.20
C GLY A 13 -7.28 -5.65 5.11
N LEU A 14 -6.05 -6.12 5.30
CA LEU A 14 -4.83 -5.33 5.19
C LEU A 14 -3.96 -5.91 4.07
N PRO A 15 -3.66 -5.15 3.00
CA PRO A 15 -2.83 -5.66 1.92
C PRO A 15 -1.34 -5.59 2.28
N THR A 16 -0.58 -6.60 1.88
CA THR A 16 0.88 -6.61 1.86
C THR A 16 1.43 -6.26 0.48
N TYR A 17 0.63 -5.57 -0.32
CA TYR A 17 0.94 -5.13 -1.67
C TYR A 17 0.46 -3.69 -1.87
N GLY A 18 0.92 -3.07 -2.94
CA GLY A 18 0.44 -1.76 -3.40
C GLY A 18 -0.22 -1.83 -4.76
N ARG A 19 -1.12 -0.90 -5.01
CA ARG A 19 -1.67 -0.65 -6.35
C ARG A 19 -0.89 0.46 -7.01
N SER A 20 -0.36 0.16 -8.18
CA SER A 20 0.51 1.07 -8.91
C SER A 20 -0.15 1.61 -10.18
N PHE A 21 0.24 2.82 -10.53
CA PHE A 21 -0.32 3.55 -11.66
C PHE A 21 0.78 4.28 -12.42
N THR A 22 0.54 4.45 -13.73
CA THR A 22 1.32 5.36 -14.56
C THR A 22 0.60 6.70 -14.61
N LEU A 23 1.23 7.75 -14.12
CA LEU A 23 0.65 9.09 -14.08
C LEU A 23 0.66 9.73 -15.47
N GLN A 24 -0.39 10.48 -15.77
CA GLN A 24 -0.45 11.29 -16.98
C GLN A 24 0.58 12.43 -16.95
N ASP A 25 0.78 13.02 -15.76
CA ASP A 25 1.73 14.11 -15.54
C ASP A 25 2.65 13.72 -14.36
N ALA A 26 3.92 13.46 -14.68
CA ALA A 26 4.92 13.05 -13.70
C ALA A 26 5.20 14.12 -12.63
N THR A 27 4.80 15.35 -12.82
CA THR A 27 4.96 16.44 -11.84
C THR A 27 3.82 16.49 -10.82
N LYS A 28 2.71 15.78 -11.06
CA LYS A 28 1.51 15.77 -10.22
C LYS A 28 1.33 14.44 -9.55
N HIS A 29 2.13 14.17 -8.54
CA HIS A 29 2.07 12.90 -7.78
C HIS A 29 1.19 12.95 -6.53
N GLU A 30 0.70 14.13 -6.12
CA GLU A 30 -0.20 14.25 -4.97
C GLU A 30 -1.65 13.93 -5.36
N PRO A 31 -2.36 13.07 -4.60
CA PRO A 31 -3.78 12.83 -4.83
C PRO A 31 -4.66 14.09 -4.62
N PRO A 32 -5.65 14.36 -5.47
CA PRO A 32 -6.06 13.57 -6.63
C PRO A 32 -5.19 13.80 -7.86
N MET A 33 -4.81 12.73 -8.54
CA MET A 33 -4.05 12.79 -9.80
C MET A 33 -4.70 11.91 -10.86
N VAL A 34 -4.34 12.14 -12.13
CA VAL A 34 -4.84 11.38 -13.28
C VAL A 34 -3.82 10.32 -13.69
N ALA A 35 -4.26 9.09 -13.79
CA ALA A 35 -3.47 7.98 -14.31
C ALA A 35 -3.90 7.60 -15.73
N THR A 36 -2.96 7.16 -16.54
CA THR A 36 -3.21 6.65 -17.90
C THR A 36 -3.42 5.13 -17.92
N GLY A 37 -3.04 4.45 -16.84
CA GLY A 37 -3.17 3.00 -16.70
C GLY A 37 -2.44 2.48 -15.47
N GLY A 38 -2.34 1.16 -15.37
CA GLY A 38 -1.56 0.49 -14.34
C GLY A 38 -0.07 0.85 -14.44
N GLY A 39 0.63 0.77 -13.31
CA GLY A 39 2.07 0.95 -13.25
C GLY A 39 2.83 -0.20 -13.92
N GLN A 40 4.11 0.00 -14.14
CA GLN A 40 4.99 -1.02 -14.67
C GLN A 40 5.07 -2.22 -13.72
N GLN A 41 5.19 -3.41 -14.29
CA GLN A 41 5.36 -4.64 -13.51
C GLN A 41 6.65 -4.62 -12.70
N GLY A 42 6.60 -5.15 -11.48
CA GLY A 42 7.78 -5.36 -10.66
C GLY A 42 8.59 -6.59 -11.12
N SER A 43 9.81 -6.71 -10.64
CA SER A 43 10.71 -7.82 -10.97
C SER A 43 10.29 -9.15 -10.34
N ILE A 44 9.55 -9.13 -9.26
CA ILE A 44 9.12 -10.30 -8.48
C ILE A 44 7.69 -10.68 -8.84
N THR A 45 6.73 -9.77 -8.66
CA THR A 45 5.31 -10.04 -8.94
C THR A 45 4.99 -10.12 -10.42
N ARG A 46 5.71 -9.40 -11.26
CA ARG A 46 5.59 -9.40 -12.72
C ARG A 46 4.18 -9.13 -13.23
N GLU A 47 3.41 -8.33 -12.50
CA GLU A 47 2.06 -7.92 -12.84
C GLU A 47 1.96 -6.40 -12.92
N GLY A 48 1.40 -5.88 -14.01
CA GLY A 48 1.18 -4.44 -14.17
C GLY A 48 0.11 -3.93 -13.20
N GLY A 49 0.34 -2.77 -12.60
CA GLY A 49 -0.59 -2.18 -11.65
C GLY A 49 -0.55 -2.78 -10.24
N TYR A 50 0.42 -3.64 -9.98
CA TYR A 50 0.55 -4.39 -8.74
C TYR A 50 2.02 -4.52 -8.33
N LEU A 51 2.34 -4.16 -7.09
CA LEU A 51 3.68 -4.31 -6.52
C LEU A 51 3.57 -4.93 -5.12
N GLY A 52 4.36 -5.96 -4.85
CA GLY A 52 4.50 -6.48 -3.50
C GLY A 52 5.19 -5.47 -2.58
N TYR A 53 4.93 -5.54 -1.28
CA TYR A 53 5.56 -4.66 -0.30
C TYR A 53 7.10 -4.75 -0.38
N GLN A 54 7.65 -5.95 -0.55
CA GLN A 54 9.07 -6.18 -0.75
C GLN A 54 9.65 -5.43 -1.96
N GLU A 55 8.90 -5.37 -3.08
CA GLU A 55 9.32 -4.63 -4.28
C GLU A 55 9.28 -3.12 -4.06
N ILE A 56 8.27 -2.63 -3.33
CA ILE A 56 8.16 -1.22 -2.96
C ILE A 56 9.32 -0.82 -2.06
N CYS A 57 9.67 -1.64 -1.07
CA CYS A 57 10.82 -1.42 -0.20
C CYS A 57 12.13 -1.34 -0.97
N LEU A 58 12.36 -2.27 -1.89
CA LEU A 58 13.53 -2.25 -2.76
C LEU A 58 13.57 -1.00 -3.65
N ASN A 59 12.44 -0.61 -4.21
CA ASN A 59 12.35 0.59 -5.05
C ASN A 59 12.72 1.86 -4.27
N ILE A 60 12.26 1.97 -3.03
CA ILE A 60 12.58 3.11 -2.16
C ILE A 60 14.06 3.08 -1.76
N LYS A 61 14.58 1.91 -1.36
CA LYS A 61 15.93 1.76 -0.84
C LYS A 61 16.99 1.87 -1.93
N GLU A 62 16.80 1.25 -3.08
CA GLU A 62 17.82 1.04 -4.10
C GLU A 62 17.55 1.75 -5.42
N ASN A 63 16.31 1.98 -5.78
CA ASN A 63 15.92 2.50 -7.09
C ASN A 63 15.51 3.98 -7.09
N GLY A 64 15.69 4.68 -5.97
CA GLY A 64 15.49 6.12 -5.88
C GLY A 64 14.03 6.58 -5.87
N TRP A 65 13.10 5.69 -5.53
CA TRP A 65 11.71 6.08 -5.31
C TRP A 65 11.59 6.92 -4.05
N LYS A 66 10.72 7.92 -4.08
CA LYS A 66 10.43 8.80 -2.94
C LYS A 66 9.16 8.34 -2.24
N MET A 67 9.23 8.17 -0.93
CA MET A 67 8.09 7.86 -0.08
C MET A 67 7.48 9.14 0.47
N VAL A 68 6.15 9.20 0.46
CA VAL A 68 5.38 10.29 1.06
C VAL A 68 4.32 9.69 1.99
N GLU A 69 4.23 10.19 3.20
CA GLU A 69 3.15 9.89 4.14
C GLU A 69 2.40 11.17 4.43
N ASP A 70 1.18 11.29 3.92
CA ASP A 70 0.31 12.43 4.16
C ASP A 70 -1.04 11.98 4.77
N SER A 71 -1.92 12.95 5.02
CA SER A 71 -3.24 12.69 5.61
C SER A 71 -4.17 11.84 4.74
N LYS A 72 -3.85 11.68 3.46
CA LYS A 72 -4.64 10.88 2.50
C LYS A 72 -4.14 9.43 2.39
N GLY A 73 -3.02 9.14 2.99
CA GLY A 73 -2.40 7.83 3.01
C GLY A 73 -0.99 7.81 2.40
N PRO A 74 -0.22 6.76 2.68
CA PRO A 74 1.14 6.65 2.17
C PRO A 74 1.19 6.24 0.70
N TYR A 75 2.14 6.82 -0.01
CA TYR A 75 2.46 6.44 -1.38
C TYR A 75 3.95 6.62 -1.68
N ALA A 76 4.41 5.99 -2.75
CA ALA A 76 5.76 6.20 -3.27
C ALA A 76 5.69 6.45 -4.78
N TYR A 77 6.67 7.19 -5.29
CA TYR A 77 6.72 7.53 -6.71
C TYR A 77 8.14 7.72 -7.21
N LYS A 78 8.30 7.54 -8.51
CA LYS A 78 9.49 7.90 -9.27
C LYS A 78 9.08 8.23 -10.71
N GLY A 79 9.38 9.45 -11.17
CA GLY A 79 8.92 9.90 -12.49
C GLY A 79 7.39 9.82 -12.59
N ASN A 80 6.89 9.13 -13.60
CA ASN A 80 5.46 8.91 -13.80
C ASN A 80 4.92 7.62 -13.15
N GLN A 81 5.76 6.88 -12.41
CA GLN A 81 5.34 5.68 -11.69
C GLN A 81 4.95 6.03 -10.25
N TRP A 82 3.82 5.53 -9.82
CA TRP A 82 3.23 5.82 -8.52
C TRP A 82 2.62 4.56 -7.92
N VAL A 83 2.72 4.38 -6.62
CA VAL A 83 2.12 3.26 -5.90
C VAL A 83 1.55 3.73 -4.56
N GLY A 84 0.29 3.40 -4.33
CA GLY A 84 -0.33 3.51 -3.00
C GLY A 84 -0.20 2.18 -2.26
N TYR A 85 0.21 2.23 -1.01
CA TYR A 85 0.48 1.04 -0.20
C TYR A 85 0.32 1.34 1.29
N ASP A 86 0.46 0.34 2.14
CA ASP A 86 0.47 0.54 3.59
C ASP A 86 1.89 0.52 4.15
N THR A 87 2.19 1.49 5.01
CA THR A 87 3.42 1.55 5.80
C THR A 87 3.18 0.98 7.20
N ILE A 88 4.24 0.84 8.00
CA ILE A 88 4.13 0.45 9.41
C ILE A 88 3.21 1.41 10.16
N SER A 89 3.34 2.73 9.94
CA SER A 89 2.50 3.73 10.60
C SER A 89 1.04 3.64 10.17
N SER A 90 0.75 3.46 8.88
CA SER A 90 -0.65 3.35 8.42
C SER A 90 -1.30 2.06 8.91
N VAL A 91 -0.56 0.95 9.00
CA VAL A 91 -1.05 -0.30 9.59
C VAL A 91 -1.38 -0.13 11.06
N ARG A 92 -0.57 0.62 11.83
CA ARG A 92 -0.88 0.95 13.23
C ARG A 92 -2.20 1.70 13.37
N VAL A 93 -2.42 2.72 12.53
CA VAL A 93 -3.69 3.47 12.53
C VAL A 93 -4.87 2.55 12.24
N LYS A 94 -4.72 1.61 11.31
CA LYS A 94 -5.76 0.61 11.01
C LYS A 94 -5.97 -0.37 12.16
N ALA A 95 -4.91 -0.77 12.86
CA ALA A 95 -5.01 -1.60 14.06
C ALA A 95 -5.77 -0.88 15.19
N ASP A 96 -5.48 0.38 15.43
CA ASP A 96 -6.21 1.21 16.38
C ASP A 96 -7.69 1.34 16.02
N TYR A 97 -8.00 1.48 14.72
CA TYR A 97 -9.38 1.49 14.24
C TYR A 97 -10.10 0.17 14.56
N ILE A 98 -9.45 -0.98 14.32
CA ILE A 98 -10.00 -2.31 14.65
C ILE A 98 -10.35 -2.39 16.15
N LEU A 99 -9.42 -1.96 17.00
CA LEU A 99 -9.62 -1.98 18.45
C LEU A 99 -10.75 -1.02 18.89
N ASN A 100 -10.72 0.21 18.41
CA ASN A 100 -11.71 1.23 18.77
C ASN A 100 -13.13 0.90 18.32
N LYS A 101 -13.27 0.16 17.22
CA LYS A 101 -14.57 -0.28 16.67
C LYS A 101 -14.98 -1.68 17.15
N ASN A 102 -14.16 -2.34 17.97
CA ASN A 102 -14.39 -3.71 18.45
C ASN A 102 -14.65 -4.69 17.28
N LEU A 103 -13.87 -4.55 16.21
CA LEU A 103 -13.96 -5.48 15.08
C LEU A 103 -13.41 -6.86 15.47
N GLY A 104 -13.79 -7.89 14.70
CA GLY A 104 -13.35 -9.27 14.93
C GLY A 104 -11.85 -9.51 14.73
N GLY A 105 -11.18 -8.63 14.00
CA GLY A 105 -9.73 -8.73 13.78
C GLY A 105 -9.27 -8.16 12.47
N ALA A 106 -8.04 -8.52 12.09
CA ALA A 106 -7.40 -8.17 10.83
C ALA A 106 -7.13 -9.43 9.99
N MET A 107 -7.14 -9.28 8.68
CA MET A 107 -6.73 -10.30 7.72
C MET A 107 -5.69 -9.70 6.79
N PHE A 108 -4.55 -10.37 6.63
CA PHE A 108 -3.50 -9.96 5.70
C PHE A 108 -3.58 -10.77 4.41
N TRP A 109 -3.50 -10.10 3.28
CA TRP A 109 -3.35 -10.69 1.97
C TRP A 109 -2.16 -10.05 1.26
N ASP A 110 -1.11 -10.77 0.88
CA ASP A 110 -0.87 -12.17 1.21
C ASP A 110 0.57 -12.32 1.71
N LEU A 111 0.93 -13.48 2.22
CA LEU A 111 2.27 -13.73 2.75
C LEU A 111 3.36 -13.60 1.69
N ALA A 112 3.06 -13.97 0.43
CA ALA A 112 4.04 -13.98 -0.65
C ALA A 112 4.51 -12.57 -1.09
N THR A 113 3.76 -11.53 -0.77
CA THR A 113 4.07 -10.15 -1.16
C THR A 113 4.67 -9.31 -0.05
N ASP A 114 4.80 -9.87 1.15
CA ASP A 114 5.40 -9.20 2.30
C ASP A 114 6.94 -9.21 2.23
N ASP A 115 7.58 -8.37 3.04
CA ASP A 115 9.04 -8.24 3.11
C ASP A 115 9.64 -9.29 4.06
N PHE A 116 9.84 -10.50 3.58
CA PHE A 116 10.44 -11.60 4.35
C PHE A 116 11.89 -11.37 4.78
N ASN A 117 12.62 -10.56 4.04
CA ASN A 117 14.01 -10.30 4.30
C ASN A 117 14.24 -9.12 5.25
N VAL A 118 13.12 -8.52 5.74
CA VAL A 118 13.15 -7.39 6.67
C VAL A 118 14.05 -6.26 6.14
N SER A 119 14.01 -6.04 4.81
CA SER A 119 14.88 -5.09 4.11
C SER A 119 14.68 -3.65 4.58
N PHE A 120 13.59 -3.38 5.27
CA PHE A 120 13.16 -2.03 5.63
C PHE A 120 13.32 -1.69 7.12
N LEU A 121 13.71 -2.64 7.96
CA LEU A 121 13.87 -2.41 9.40
C LEU A 121 15.29 -1.94 9.81
N HIS A 122 16.06 -1.49 8.85
CA HIS A 122 17.41 -0.98 9.12
C HIS A 122 17.58 0.47 8.73
#